data_da6e20c64ddf212ce4eb7773c72872f2
#
_entry.id   da6e20c64ddf212ce4eb7773c72872f2
#
_cell.length_a   1.000
_cell.length_b   1.000
_cell.length_c   1.000
_cell.angle_alpha   90.00
_cell.angle_beta   90.00
_cell.angle_gamma   90.00
#
_symmetry.space_group_name_H-M   'P 1'
#
loop_
_entity.id
_entity.type
_entity.pdbx_description
1 polymer ?
#
loop_
_entity_poly.entity_id
_entity_poly.type
_entity_poly.pdbx_seq_one_letter_code
_entity_poly.pdbx_strand_id
1 'polypeptide(L)'
;AAGGAVEQHLPDRVGTEAHCPVPGRYAAHSVTPVAGTRVSEILGAAPLDVPTYHHQGVLADSLDHTAYRFSAWHADGTPEAMEDPGSRFRIAVQWHPEAGADARLFRALVASVP
;
A
#
# COMPACT_ATOMS: atom_id res chain seq x y z
N ALA A 1 -3.26 10.45 -12.84
CA ALA A 1 -2.72 10.12 -14.15
C ALA A 1 -3.24 8.77 -14.66
N ALA A 2 -3.32 7.74 -13.80
CA ALA A 2 -3.80 6.40 -14.20
C ALA A 2 -5.33 6.27 -14.28
N GLY A 3 -6.08 7.27 -13.87
CA GLY A 3 -7.56 7.28 -13.86
C GLY A 3 -8.19 6.86 -12.54
N GLY A 4 -7.40 6.61 -11.51
CA GLY A 4 -7.90 6.36 -10.16
C GLY A 4 -8.35 7.62 -9.44
N ALA A 5 -8.93 7.47 -8.27
CA ALA A 5 -9.39 8.57 -7.43
C ALA A 5 -8.81 8.48 -6.02
N VAL A 6 -8.62 9.62 -5.39
CA VAL A 6 -7.98 9.77 -4.07
C VAL A 6 -8.98 10.35 -3.07
N GLU A 7 -9.09 9.72 -1.91
CA GLU A 7 -9.74 10.29 -0.75
C GLU A 7 -8.77 11.28 -0.09
N GLN A 8 -9.21 12.52 0.06
CA GLN A 8 -8.35 13.60 0.59
C GLN A 8 -8.18 13.54 2.11
N HIS A 9 -9.13 12.94 2.83
CA HIS A 9 -9.07 12.82 4.29
C HIS A 9 -9.67 11.49 4.75
N LEU A 10 -8.83 10.46 4.87
CA LEU A 10 -9.23 9.10 5.26
C LEU A 10 -10.03 9.03 6.56
N PRO A 11 -9.71 9.80 7.63
CA PRO A 11 -10.48 9.72 8.86
C PRO A 11 -11.99 9.98 8.68
N ASP A 12 -12.37 10.82 7.72
CA ASP A 12 -13.79 11.08 7.41
C ASP A 12 -14.49 9.86 6.81
N ARG A 13 -13.73 9.01 6.09
CA ARG A 13 -14.26 7.84 5.40
C ARG A 13 -14.28 6.59 6.28
N VAL A 14 -13.18 6.34 7.01
CA VAL A 14 -12.99 5.09 7.77
C VAL A 14 -13.31 5.24 9.26
N GLY A 15 -13.50 6.46 9.76
CA GLY A 15 -13.85 6.74 11.14
C GLY A 15 -12.72 6.51 12.15
N THR A 16 -11.47 6.44 11.69
CA THR A 16 -10.29 6.21 12.54
C THR A 16 -9.09 7.01 12.02
N GLU A 17 -8.18 7.35 12.91
CA GLU A 17 -6.90 7.99 12.59
C GLU A 17 -5.73 7.00 12.59
N ALA A 18 -5.99 5.70 12.44
CA ALA A 18 -4.98 4.63 12.54
C ALA A 18 -3.82 4.80 11.55
N HIS A 19 -4.02 5.49 10.44
CA HIS A 19 -2.99 5.73 9.41
C HIS A 19 -2.04 6.88 9.75
N CYS A 20 -2.44 7.77 10.67
CA CYS A 20 -1.64 8.87 11.16
C CYS A 20 -2.17 9.34 12.53
N PRO A 21 -2.02 8.53 13.60
CA PRO A 21 -2.60 8.86 14.90
C PRO A 21 -1.91 10.03 15.60
N VAL A 22 -0.63 10.26 15.33
CA VAL A 22 0.16 11.34 15.92
C VAL A 22 0.89 12.10 14.82
N PRO A 23 0.52 13.37 14.53
CA PRO A 23 1.24 14.17 13.54
C PRO A 23 2.73 14.26 13.82
N GLY A 24 3.57 14.14 12.79
CA GLY A 24 5.02 14.19 12.89
C GLY A 24 5.68 12.88 13.34
N ARG A 25 4.92 11.82 13.57
CA ARG A 25 5.43 10.51 13.99
C ARG A 25 4.93 9.38 13.13
N TYR A 26 5.82 8.46 12.74
CA TYR A 26 5.41 7.19 12.18
C TYR A 26 4.72 6.34 13.25
N ALA A 27 3.60 5.76 12.89
CA ALA A 27 2.94 4.72 13.67
C ALA A 27 3.14 3.37 12.96
N ALA A 28 2.67 2.30 13.58
CA ALA A 28 2.60 0.99 12.94
C ALA A 28 1.14 0.58 12.80
N HIS A 29 0.78 0.03 11.64
CA HIS A 29 -0.48 -0.67 11.48
C HIS A 29 -0.29 -1.90 10.58
N SER A 30 -1.25 -2.79 10.61
CA SER A 30 -1.24 -4.01 9.84
C SER A 30 -1.68 -3.76 8.41
N VAL A 31 -1.03 -4.42 7.46
CA VAL A 31 -1.50 -4.58 6.09
C VAL A 31 -1.51 -6.06 5.73
N THR A 32 -2.43 -6.45 4.86
CA THR A 32 -2.52 -7.82 4.36
C THR A 32 -2.33 -7.81 2.85
N PRO A 33 -1.23 -8.39 2.34
CA PRO A 33 -1.05 -8.54 0.90
C PRO A 33 -2.11 -9.47 0.31
N VAL A 34 -2.50 -9.19 -0.93
CA VAL A 34 -3.45 -10.03 -1.68
C VAL A 34 -2.69 -11.19 -2.30
N ALA A 35 -3.10 -12.42 -2.03
CA ALA A 35 -2.49 -13.62 -2.61
C ALA A 35 -2.50 -13.56 -4.14
N GLY A 36 -1.44 -14.03 -4.78
CA GLY A 36 -1.29 -14.02 -6.23
C GLY A 36 -0.79 -12.70 -6.80
N THR A 37 -0.48 -11.71 -5.97
CA THR A 37 0.12 -10.45 -6.40
C THR A 37 1.64 -10.49 -6.24
N ARG A 38 2.33 -9.58 -6.92
CA ARG A 38 3.79 -9.42 -6.75
C ARG A 38 4.14 -8.98 -5.34
N VAL A 39 3.33 -8.12 -4.74
CA VAL A 39 3.51 -7.73 -3.33
C VAL A 39 3.47 -8.95 -2.42
N SER A 40 2.53 -9.89 -2.63
CA SER A 40 2.47 -11.12 -1.83
C SER A 40 3.64 -12.06 -2.10
N GLU A 41 4.19 -12.09 -3.31
CA GLU A 41 5.41 -12.85 -3.61
C GLU A 41 6.62 -12.32 -2.85
N ILE A 42 6.70 -11.00 -2.65
CA ILE A 42 7.81 -10.34 -1.96
C ILE A 42 7.65 -10.42 -0.43
N LEU A 43 6.45 -10.13 0.08
CA LEU A 43 6.19 -9.95 1.51
C LEU A 43 5.46 -11.13 2.17
N GLY A 44 5.00 -12.09 1.39
CA GLY A 44 4.09 -13.13 1.86
C GLY A 44 2.63 -12.63 1.86
N ALA A 45 1.68 -13.55 2.07
CA ALA A 45 0.25 -13.23 2.07
C ALA A 45 -0.33 -13.07 3.49
N ALA A 46 0.46 -13.29 4.54
CA ALA A 46 0.03 -13.08 5.92
C ALA A 46 0.06 -11.59 6.29
N PRO A 47 -0.78 -11.14 7.22
CA PRO A 47 -0.72 -9.78 7.75
C PRO A 47 0.67 -9.45 8.30
N LEU A 48 1.13 -8.22 8.08
CA LEU A 48 2.40 -7.71 8.60
C LEU A 48 2.23 -6.26 9.06
N ASP A 49 3.02 -5.86 10.05
CA ASP A 49 3.04 -4.48 10.53
C ASP A 49 3.98 -3.66 9.67
N VAL A 50 3.54 -2.44 9.32
CA VAL A 50 4.29 -1.50 8.51
C VAL A 50 4.26 -0.11 9.14
N PRO A 51 5.31 0.72 8.92
CA PRO A 51 5.27 2.12 9.34
C PRO A 51 4.24 2.90 8.52
N THR A 52 3.38 3.65 9.18
CA THR A 52 2.32 4.42 8.51
C THR A 52 2.38 5.89 8.90
N TYR A 53 2.14 6.75 7.91
CA TYR A 53 1.97 8.19 8.10
C TYR A 53 1.28 8.75 6.86
N HIS A 54 -0.04 8.70 6.82
CA HIS A 54 -0.81 9.31 5.73
C HIS A 54 -2.25 9.59 6.16
N HIS A 55 -2.86 10.60 5.55
CA HIS A 55 -4.27 10.94 5.74
C HIS A 55 -5.07 10.88 4.43
N GLN A 56 -4.40 10.61 3.32
CA GLN A 56 -4.99 10.40 2.00
C GLN A 56 -4.84 8.94 1.60
N GLY A 57 -5.67 8.49 0.68
CA GLY A 57 -5.59 7.14 0.15
C GLY A 57 -6.34 6.99 -1.16
N VAL A 58 -6.04 5.94 -1.89
CA VAL A 58 -6.74 5.61 -3.15
C VAL A 58 -8.10 5.02 -2.81
N LEU A 59 -9.14 5.45 -3.53
CA LEU A 59 -10.49 4.92 -3.34
C LEU A 59 -10.57 3.46 -3.80
N ALA A 60 -11.20 2.62 -2.98
CA ALA A 60 -11.24 1.17 -3.13
C ALA A 60 -11.86 0.67 -4.44
N ASP A 61 -12.72 1.47 -5.08
CA ASP A 61 -13.41 1.11 -6.31
C ASP A 61 -12.89 1.87 -7.54
N SER A 62 -11.77 2.60 -7.41
CA SER A 62 -11.33 3.55 -8.43
C SER A 62 -10.34 2.99 -9.47
N LEU A 63 -9.91 1.74 -9.35
CA LEU A 63 -8.91 1.15 -10.24
C LEU A 63 -9.48 0.26 -11.36
N ASP A 64 -10.79 0.04 -11.42
CA ASP A 64 -11.45 -0.94 -12.29
C ASP A 64 -11.15 -0.76 -13.78
N HIS A 65 -10.91 0.47 -14.23
CA HIS A 65 -10.61 0.81 -15.63
C HIS A 65 -9.15 1.22 -15.85
N THR A 66 -8.26 0.85 -14.91
CA THR A 66 -6.83 1.16 -14.99
C THR A 66 -6.01 -0.12 -15.22
N ALA A 67 -4.72 0.05 -15.53
CA ALA A 67 -3.78 -1.07 -15.58
C ALA A 67 -3.40 -1.61 -14.18
N TYR A 68 -3.76 -0.90 -13.13
CA TYR A 68 -3.41 -1.23 -11.75
C TYR A 68 -4.45 -2.13 -11.09
N ARG A 69 -3.99 -2.95 -10.15
CA ARG A 69 -4.84 -3.70 -9.22
C ARG A 69 -4.34 -3.45 -7.79
N PHE A 70 -5.25 -3.54 -6.82
CA PHE A 70 -4.87 -3.48 -5.42
C PHE A 70 -4.14 -4.76 -5.01
N SER A 71 -3.06 -4.60 -4.24
CA SER A 71 -2.18 -5.69 -3.84
C SER A 71 -1.96 -5.79 -2.33
N ALA A 72 -2.46 -4.85 -1.54
CA ALA A 72 -2.52 -4.95 -0.08
C ALA A 72 -3.62 -4.06 0.49
N TRP A 73 -4.16 -4.45 1.64
CA TRP A 73 -5.26 -3.77 2.33
C TRP A 73 -4.99 -3.65 3.82
N HIS A 74 -5.44 -2.54 4.41
CA HIS A 74 -5.65 -2.45 5.85
C HIS A 74 -7.01 -3.03 6.24
N ALA A 75 -7.16 -3.46 7.50
CA ALA A 75 -8.39 -4.07 8.00
C ALA A 75 -9.62 -3.16 7.94
N ASP A 76 -9.44 -1.84 7.92
CA ASP A 76 -10.54 -0.87 7.79
C ASP A 76 -11.05 -0.70 6.34
N GLY A 77 -10.51 -1.46 5.39
CA GLY A 77 -10.87 -1.39 3.98
C GLY A 77 -10.07 -0.39 3.16
N THR A 78 -9.08 0.28 3.76
CA THR A 78 -8.19 1.18 3.03
C THR A 78 -7.21 0.39 2.17
N PRO A 79 -7.13 0.66 0.84
CA PRO A 79 -6.08 0.11 0.01
C PRO A 79 -4.71 0.65 0.45
N GLU A 80 -3.74 -0.24 0.58
CA GLU A 80 -2.40 0.10 1.06
C GLU A 80 -1.31 -0.14 0.02
N ALA A 81 -1.60 -0.91 -1.02
CA ALA A 81 -0.70 -1.09 -2.14
C ALA A 81 -1.47 -1.34 -3.44
N MET A 82 -0.85 -0.97 -4.55
CA MET A 82 -1.32 -1.30 -5.89
C MET A 82 -0.14 -1.63 -6.78
N GLU A 83 -0.39 -2.40 -7.83
CA GLU A 83 0.63 -2.81 -8.78
C GLU A 83 0.06 -2.90 -10.19
N ASP A 84 0.94 -2.74 -11.19
CA ASP A 84 0.64 -3.00 -12.60
C ASP A 84 1.21 -4.38 -12.98
N PRO A 85 0.37 -5.40 -13.12
CA PRO A 85 0.84 -6.76 -13.42
C PRO A 85 1.47 -6.89 -14.81
N GLY A 86 1.21 -5.96 -15.71
CA GLY A 86 1.81 -5.92 -17.05
C GLY A 86 3.22 -5.36 -17.10
N SER A 87 3.70 -4.74 -16.02
CA SER A 87 5.04 -4.16 -15.96
C SER A 87 6.02 -5.11 -15.28
N ARG A 88 7.32 -4.98 -15.60
CA ARG A 88 8.38 -5.77 -14.97
C ARG A 88 8.39 -5.56 -13.46
N PHE A 89 8.35 -4.30 -13.02
CA PHE A 89 8.24 -3.93 -11.61
C PHE A 89 7.59 -2.55 -11.52
N ARG A 90 6.34 -2.51 -11.10
CA ARG A 90 5.62 -1.26 -10.85
C ARG A 90 4.68 -1.49 -9.68
N ILE A 91 5.14 -1.11 -8.50
CA ILE A 91 4.43 -1.25 -7.22
C ILE A 91 4.39 0.11 -6.56
N ALA A 92 3.23 0.46 -6.03
CA ALA A 92 3.06 1.62 -5.17
C ALA A 92 2.53 1.16 -3.82
N VAL A 93 3.12 1.67 -2.74
CA VAL A 93 2.69 1.41 -1.37
C VAL A 93 2.32 2.70 -0.68
N GLN A 94 1.36 2.63 0.22
CA GLN A 94 0.89 3.78 0.98
C GLN A 94 1.71 3.99 2.27
N TRP A 95 2.24 2.91 2.85
CA TRP A 95 3.11 3.00 4.01
C TRP A 95 4.52 3.47 3.64
N HIS A 96 5.38 3.62 4.64
CA HIS A 96 6.74 4.12 4.50
C HIS A 96 7.78 3.02 4.76
N PRO A 97 8.09 2.16 3.79
CA PRO A 97 9.07 1.08 3.98
C PRO A 97 10.47 1.58 4.36
N GLU A 98 10.82 2.82 3.99
CA GLU A 98 12.09 3.45 4.35
C GLU A 98 12.21 3.75 5.84
N ALA A 99 11.09 3.84 6.57
CA ALA A 99 11.06 4.11 8.00
C ALA A 99 11.16 2.84 8.86
N GLY A 100 11.14 1.65 8.24
CA GLY A 100 11.22 0.37 8.90
C GLY A 100 12.50 -0.39 8.58
N ALA A 101 12.62 -1.59 9.16
CA ALA A 101 13.78 -2.47 8.97
C ALA A 101 13.59 -3.46 7.81
N ASP A 102 12.39 -3.59 7.25
CA ASP A 102 12.08 -4.55 6.19
C ASP A 102 12.49 -3.99 4.83
N ALA A 103 13.58 -4.51 4.28
CA ALA A 103 14.14 -4.07 3.01
C ALA A 103 13.69 -4.92 1.80
N ARG A 104 12.71 -5.83 1.97
CA ARG A 104 12.35 -6.78 0.91
C ARG A 104 11.84 -6.12 -0.36
N LEU A 105 11.03 -5.05 -0.24
CA LEU A 105 10.55 -4.28 -1.40
C LEU A 105 11.71 -3.63 -2.16
N PHE A 106 12.65 -3.02 -1.46
CA PHE A 106 13.81 -2.38 -2.09
C PHE A 106 14.73 -3.42 -2.75
N ARG A 107 14.95 -4.57 -2.12
CA ARG A 107 15.72 -5.66 -2.72
C ARG A 107 15.06 -6.19 -3.99
N ALA A 108 13.75 -6.36 -3.97
CA ALA A 108 13.00 -6.81 -5.14
C ALA A 108 13.08 -5.79 -6.29
N LEU A 109 13.00 -4.50 -5.98
CA LEU A 109 13.16 -3.44 -6.98
C LEU A 109 14.55 -3.52 -7.62
N VAL A 110 15.60 -3.60 -6.83
CA VAL A 110 16.99 -3.70 -7.33
C VAL A 110 17.17 -4.96 -8.17
N ALA A 111 16.64 -6.09 -7.72
CA ALA A 111 16.72 -7.36 -8.45
C ALA A 111 15.96 -7.35 -9.79
N SER A 112 14.99 -6.44 -9.97
CA SER A 112 14.20 -6.31 -11.20
C SER A 112 14.94 -5.55 -12.30
N VAL A 113 16.00 -4.85 -11.98
CA VAL A 113 16.81 -4.08 -12.95
C VAL A 113 17.59 -5.04 -13.83
N PRO A 114 17.55 -4.86 -15.20
CA PRO A 114 18.27 -5.71 -16.12
C PRO A 114 19.79 -5.58 -16.01
#